data_df8a62370fd86efdc0e25517291ef914
#
_entry.id   df8a62370fd86efdc0e25517291ef914
#
_cell.length_a   1.000
_cell.length_b   1.000
_cell.length_c   1.000
_cell.angle_alpha   90.00
_cell.angle_beta   90.00
_cell.angle_gamma   90.00
#
_symmetry.space_group_name_H-M   'P 1'
#
loop_
_entity.id
_entity.type
_entity.pdbx_description
1 polymer ?
#
loop_
_entity_poly.entity_id
_entity_poly.type
_entity_poly.pdbx_seq_one_letter_code
_entity_poly.pdbx_strand_id
1 'polypeptide(L)'
;MGNLLTASPNDTLGVEYIKALLASGSTMKPFAVKREGNDYHDTKLSLGFASASAIRSQIECESASSISSLSAFLPETSFSLMEKAFSHTFPITEDDFSLALGMIINAGQMTNGMDLLHAAEMTPELYDRIQRILCTGQAFTFSELAQNLKTKNITRARINRALLHCLLSISQD
;
A
#
# COMPACT_ATOMS: atom_id res chain seq x y z
N MET A 1 3.07 -34.67 -7.92
CA MET A 1 3.26 -33.44 -8.70
C MET A 1 3.15 -32.26 -7.70
N GLY A 2 4.29 -31.88 -7.16
CA GLY A 2 4.34 -30.93 -6.03
C GLY A 2 4.38 -29.47 -6.50
N ASN A 3 3.75 -28.66 -5.79
CA ASN A 3 3.76 -27.19 -5.58
C ASN A 3 4.90 -26.34 -6.21
N LEU A 4 5.06 -26.41 -7.53
CA LEU A 4 5.99 -25.52 -8.26
C LEU A 4 5.36 -24.13 -8.55
N LEU A 5 4.10 -23.92 -8.21
CA LEU A 5 3.31 -22.77 -8.70
C LEU A 5 3.21 -21.59 -7.73
N THR A 6 3.91 -21.60 -6.59
CA THR A 6 3.81 -20.51 -5.60
C THR A 6 5.15 -20.11 -5.00
N ALA A 7 6.23 -20.18 -5.78
CA ALA A 7 7.56 -19.82 -5.27
C ALA A 7 7.74 -18.31 -5.02
N SER A 8 7.04 -17.46 -5.78
CA SER A 8 7.07 -16.02 -5.55
C SER A 8 5.74 -15.34 -5.93
N PRO A 9 5.44 -14.15 -5.38
CA PRO A 9 4.27 -13.35 -5.78
C PRO A 9 4.24 -13.04 -7.28
N ASN A 10 5.40 -12.84 -7.92
CA ASN A 10 5.51 -12.59 -9.35
C ASN A 10 5.15 -13.80 -10.19
N ASP A 11 5.51 -15.01 -9.74
CA ASP A 11 5.16 -16.24 -10.45
C ASP A 11 3.64 -16.46 -10.41
N THR A 12 3.01 -16.22 -9.26
CA THR A 12 1.55 -16.26 -9.12
C THR A 12 0.87 -15.29 -10.08
N LEU A 13 1.35 -14.04 -10.14
CA LEU A 13 0.82 -13.02 -11.04
C LEU A 13 1.02 -13.43 -12.52
N GLY A 14 2.17 -13.97 -12.88
CA GLY A 14 2.46 -14.48 -14.22
C GLY A 14 1.49 -15.59 -14.64
N VAL A 15 1.19 -16.52 -13.73
CA VAL A 15 0.21 -17.59 -13.97
C VAL A 15 -1.20 -17.03 -14.19
N GLU A 16 -1.63 -16.03 -13.41
CA GLU A 16 -2.94 -15.40 -13.58
C GLU A 16 -3.04 -14.63 -14.91
N TYR A 17 -1.98 -13.95 -15.36
CA TYR A 17 -1.95 -13.35 -16.69
C TYR A 17 -2.10 -14.39 -17.81
N ILE A 18 -1.40 -15.54 -17.71
CA ILE A 18 -1.52 -16.61 -18.70
C ILE A 18 -2.94 -17.19 -18.71
N LYS A 19 -3.54 -17.41 -17.54
CA LYS A 19 -4.94 -17.85 -17.43
C LYS A 19 -5.90 -16.87 -18.10
N ALA A 20 -5.74 -15.56 -17.86
CA ALA A 20 -6.58 -14.53 -18.46
C ALA A 20 -6.44 -14.51 -19.99
N LEU A 21 -5.22 -14.62 -20.52
CA LEU A 21 -4.97 -14.72 -21.97
C LEU A 21 -5.66 -15.91 -22.61
N LEU A 22 -5.57 -17.08 -21.97
CA LEU A 22 -6.23 -18.31 -22.45
C LEU A 22 -7.76 -18.19 -22.39
N ALA A 23 -8.30 -17.65 -21.29
CA ALA A 23 -9.75 -17.49 -21.12
C ALA A 23 -10.35 -16.47 -22.09
N SER A 24 -9.63 -15.42 -22.44
CA SER A 24 -10.08 -14.40 -23.41
C SER A 24 -9.87 -14.79 -24.88
N GLY A 25 -9.24 -15.93 -25.16
CA GLY A 25 -8.87 -16.30 -26.51
C GLY A 25 -7.90 -15.33 -27.18
N SER A 26 -7.11 -14.61 -26.40
CA SER A 26 -6.19 -13.57 -26.88
C SER A 26 -5.08 -14.16 -27.75
N THR A 27 -4.72 -13.44 -28.80
CA THR A 27 -3.57 -13.76 -29.68
C THR A 27 -2.24 -13.25 -29.15
N MET A 28 -2.23 -12.51 -28.01
CA MET A 28 -1.01 -12.02 -27.38
C MET A 28 -0.14 -13.19 -26.89
N LYS A 29 1.17 -13.07 -27.14
CA LYS A 29 2.14 -14.06 -26.69
C LYS A 29 2.78 -13.58 -25.39
N PRO A 30 2.69 -14.34 -24.28
CA PRO A 30 3.36 -13.98 -23.05
C PRO A 30 4.88 -14.08 -23.23
N PHE A 31 5.60 -13.11 -22.71
CA PHE A 31 7.06 -13.11 -22.66
C PHE A 31 7.53 -12.88 -21.24
N ALA A 32 8.32 -13.81 -20.71
CA ALA A 32 8.85 -13.72 -19.35
C ALA A 32 10.24 -13.07 -19.36
N VAL A 33 10.41 -12.03 -18.56
CA VAL A 33 11.72 -11.42 -18.28
C VAL A 33 12.16 -11.89 -16.91
N LYS A 34 13.33 -12.52 -16.84
CA LYS A 34 13.92 -12.91 -15.55
C LYS A 34 14.28 -11.67 -14.75
N ARG A 35 13.78 -11.59 -13.52
CA ARG A 35 14.17 -10.52 -12.59
C ARG A 35 15.61 -10.75 -12.16
N GLU A 36 16.42 -9.70 -12.22
CA GLU A 36 17.75 -9.66 -11.65
C GLU A 36 17.76 -8.72 -10.44
N GLY A 37 18.57 -9.04 -9.42
CA GLY A 37 18.71 -8.25 -8.19
C GLY A 37 18.00 -8.85 -6.99
N ASN A 38 17.74 -8.00 -5.99
CA ASN A 38 17.26 -8.38 -4.67
C ASN A 38 15.84 -8.97 -4.66
N ASP A 39 15.57 -9.78 -3.65
CA ASP A 39 14.24 -10.32 -3.39
C ASP A 39 13.19 -9.21 -3.18
N TYR A 40 11.93 -9.53 -3.45
CA TYR A 40 10.79 -8.59 -3.38
C TYR A 40 10.64 -7.91 -2.00
N HIS A 41 11.07 -8.57 -0.94
CA HIS A 41 10.98 -8.10 0.44
C HIS A 41 12.27 -7.50 0.99
N ASP A 42 13.30 -7.35 0.18
CA ASP A 42 14.55 -6.77 0.63
C ASP A 42 14.39 -5.25 0.81
N THR A 43 14.50 -4.80 2.06
CA THR A 43 14.39 -3.39 2.46
C THR A 43 15.71 -2.66 2.49
N LYS A 44 16.82 -3.36 2.18
CA LYS A 44 18.16 -2.76 2.16
C LYS A 44 18.59 -2.41 0.74
N LEU A 45 19.21 -1.24 0.60
CA LEU A 45 19.92 -0.90 -0.62
C LEU A 45 21.15 -1.82 -0.75
N SER A 46 21.17 -2.65 -1.79
CA SER A 46 22.34 -3.47 -2.12
C SER A 46 22.91 -3.06 -3.46
N LEU A 47 24.19 -3.35 -3.68
CA LEU A 47 24.90 -2.99 -4.91
C LEU A 47 24.16 -3.50 -6.16
N GLY A 48 23.77 -2.60 -7.03
CA GLY A 48 23.19 -2.86 -8.36
C GLY A 48 21.75 -2.37 -8.48
N PHE A 49 20.77 -3.12 -7.99
CA PHE A 49 19.35 -2.77 -8.11
C PHE A 49 18.68 -2.70 -6.75
N ALA A 50 17.94 -1.62 -6.51
CA ALA A 50 17.12 -1.48 -5.32
C ALA A 50 15.68 -1.96 -5.57
N SER A 51 15.08 -2.63 -4.58
CA SER A 51 13.65 -2.93 -4.62
C SER A 51 12.83 -1.64 -4.38
N ALA A 52 11.59 -1.61 -4.85
CA ALA A 52 10.69 -0.50 -4.55
C ALA A 52 10.46 -0.32 -3.03
N SER A 53 10.50 -1.41 -2.27
CA SER A 53 10.40 -1.37 -0.80
C SER A 53 11.63 -0.72 -0.16
N ALA A 54 12.84 -1.02 -0.66
CA ALA A 54 14.07 -0.39 -0.19
C ALA A 54 14.09 1.12 -0.48
N ILE A 55 13.64 1.52 -1.68
CA ILE A 55 13.55 2.94 -2.04
C ILE A 55 12.54 3.66 -1.13
N ARG A 56 11.33 3.11 -0.91
CA ARG A 56 10.34 3.72 -0.03
C ARG A 56 10.85 3.85 1.40
N SER A 57 11.50 2.82 1.93
CA SER A 57 12.08 2.86 3.28
C SER A 57 13.13 3.96 3.44
N GLN A 58 13.90 4.27 2.40
CA GLN A 58 14.84 5.40 2.42
C GLN A 58 14.13 6.76 2.39
N ILE A 59 13.04 6.86 1.62
CA ILE A 59 12.24 8.08 1.54
C ILE A 59 11.55 8.36 2.88
N GLU A 60 11.02 7.33 3.55
CA GLU A 60 10.36 7.42 4.85
C GLU A 60 11.32 7.86 5.98
N CYS A 61 12.62 7.70 5.81
CA CYS A 61 13.62 8.22 6.76
C CYS A 61 13.71 9.76 6.79
N GLU A 62 13.07 10.45 5.87
CA GLU A 62 12.93 11.92 5.79
C GLU A 62 14.25 12.73 5.93
N SER A 63 15.39 12.12 5.69
CA SER A 63 16.68 12.81 5.77
C SER A 63 17.22 13.15 4.37
N ALA A 64 17.78 14.34 4.22
CA ALA A 64 18.41 14.74 2.96
C ALA A 64 19.53 13.76 2.52
N SER A 65 20.28 13.18 3.48
CA SER A 65 21.29 12.16 3.20
C SER A 65 20.71 10.85 2.70
N SER A 66 19.53 10.44 3.18
CA SER A 66 18.81 9.26 2.70
C SER A 66 18.38 9.42 1.25
N ILE A 67 17.85 10.60 0.90
CA ILE A 67 17.47 10.90 -0.48
C ILE A 67 18.68 10.92 -1.42
N SER A 68 19.77 11.55 -1.04
CA SER A 68 20.98 11.60 -1.86
C SER A 68 21.54 10.21 -2.18
N SER A 69 21.38 9.24 -1.28
CA SER A 69 21.79 7.85 -1.51
C SER A 69 21.02 7.15 -2.62
N LEU A 70 19.82 7.64 -2.95
CA LEU A 70 18.97 7.07 -4.00
C LEU A 70 19.43 7.46 -5.43
N SER A 71 20.33 8.44 -5.56
CA SER A 71 20.85 8.86 -6.87
C SER A 71 21.50 7.73 -7.67
N ALA A 72 22.09 6.75 -6.99
CA ALA A 72 22.73 5.59 -7.62
C ALA A 72 21.72 4.52 -8.10
N PHE A 73 20.45 4.61 -7.67
CA PHE A 73 19.41 3.58 -7.90
C PHE A 73 18.24 4.06 -8.76
N LEU A 74 18.21 5.35 -9.09
CA LEU A 74 17.16 5.96 -9.87
C LEU A 74 17.73 6.59 -11.14
N PRO A 75 16.97 6.62 -12.24
CA PRO A 75 17.33 7.43 -13.41
C PRO A 75 17.50 8.90 -12.98
N GLU A 76 18.49 9.57 -13.57
CA GLU A 76 18.83 10.97 -13.24
C GLU A 76 17.63 11.92 -13.29
N THR A 77 16.77 11.77 -14.30
CA THR A 77 15.56 12.57 -14.45
C THR A 77 14.56 12.34 -13.32
N SER A 78 14.37 11.08 -12.91
CA SER A 78 13.46 10.72 -11.80
C SER A 78 14.02 11.20 -10.47
N PHE A 79 15.32 11.05 -10.24
CA PHE A 79 15.98 11.53 -9.05
C PHE A 79 15.89 13.06 -8.92
N SER A 80 16.16 13.78 -9.98
CA SER A 80 16.09 15.25 -10.03
C SER A 80 14.68 15.79 -9.73
N LEU A 81 13.63 15.12 -10.22
CA LEU A 81 12.24 15.48 -9.89
C LEU A 81 11.91 15.19 -8.42
N MET A 82 12.33 14.04 -7.92
CA MET A 82 12.13 13.66 -6.52
C MET A 82 12.84 14.63 -5.56
N GLU A 83 14.11 14.97 -5.85
CA GLU A 83 14.89 15.91 -5.04
C GLU A 83 14.23 17.30 -4.97
N LYS A 84 13.70 17.80 -6.08
CA LYS A 84 12.98 19.08 -6.12
C LYS A 84 11.67 19.06 -5.34
N ALA A 85 10.96 17.92 -5.33
CA ALA A 85 9.70 17.77 -4.64
C ALA A 85 9.87 17.48 -3.14
N PHE A 86 11.04 16.96 -2.74
CA PHE A 86 11.31 16.54 -1.36
C PHE A 86 11.16 17.69 -0.37
N SER A 87 10.55 17.42 0.77
CA SER A 87 10.20 18.38 1.83
C SER A 87 9.20 19.50 1.48
N HIS A 88 8.66 19.50 0.24
CA HIS A 88 7.61 20.44 -0.16
C HIS A 88 6.27 19.73 -0.41
N THR A 89 6.26 18.80 -1.36
CA THR A 89 5.05 18.06 -1.77
C THR A 89 5.26 16.54 -1.67
N PHE A 90 6.42 16.12 -1.22
CA PHE A 90 6.85 14.72 -1.15
C PHE A 90 7.81 14.51 0.04
N PRO A 91 7.79 13.40 0.77
CA PRO A 91 6.83 12.30 0.59
C PRO A 91 5.44 12.63 1.13
N ILE A 92 4.41 11.93 0.64
CA ILE A 92 3.10 11.85 1.26
C ILE A 92 2.98 10.46 1.85
N THR A 93 2.71 10.39 3.14
CA THR A 93 2.58 9.14 3.90
C THR A 93 1.14 8.88 4.30
N GLU A 94 0.84 7.67 4.76
CA GLU A 94 -0.50 7.37 5.27
C GLU A 94 -0.86 8.22 6.49
N ASP A 95 0.12 8.66 7.28
CA ASP A 95 -0.11 9.44 8.50
C ASP A 95 -0.47 10.90 8.24
N ASP A 96 -0.21 11.43 7.05
CA ASP A 96 -0.70 12.75 6.62
C ASP A 96 -2.24 12.81 6.58
N PHE A 97 -2.89 11.66 6.46
CA PHE A 97 -4.35 11.54 6.46
C PHE A 97 -4.96 11.29 7.84
N SER A 98 -4.16 11.23 8.91
CA SER A 98 -4.61 10.85 10.25
C SER A 98 -5.71 11.77 10.79
N LEU A 99 -5.57 13.08 10.63
CA LEU A 99 -6.56 14.05 11.08
C LEU A 99 -7.89 13.88 10.32
N ALA A 100 -7.83 13.82 9.00
CA ALA A 100 -9.02 13.66 8.17
C ALA A 100 -9.74 12.33 8.46
N LEU A 101 -8.98 11.24 8.58
CA LEU A 101 -9.52 9.94 8.97
C LEU A 101 -10.16 9.98 10.35
N GLY A 102 -9.50 10.60 11.33
CA GLY A 102 -10.02 10.76 12.69
C GLY A 102 -11.36 11.53 12.71
N MET A 103 -11.49 12.59 11.94
CA MET A 103 -12.75 13.36 11.83
C MET A 103 -13.88 12.49 11.26
N ILE A 104 -13.66 11.76 10.19
CA ILE A 104 -14.66 10.92 9.52
C ILE A 104 -15.07 9.76 10.43
N ILE A 105 -14.11 9.08 11.04
CA ILE A 105 -14.39 7.93 11.92
C ILE A 105 -15.16 8.39 13.17
N ASN A 106 -14.79 9.51 13.79
CA ASN A 106 -15.51 10.03 14.95
C ASN A 106 -16.91 10.54 14.61
N ALA A 107 -17.11 11.06 13.40
CA ALA A 107 -18.45 11.42 12.92
C ALA A 107 -19.33 10.18 12.65
N GLY A 108 -18.73 9.02 12.45
CA GLY A 108 -19.44 7.79 12.09
C GLY A 108 -19.98 7.76 10.66
N GLN A 109 -19.62 8.77 9.86
CA GLN A 109 -20.15 8.97 8.51
C GLN A 109 -19.05 9.42 7.56
N MET A 110 -19.12 8.96 6.30
CA MET A 110 -18.32 9.46 5.20
C MET A 110 -18.73 10.90 4.82
N THR A 111 -17.91 11.58 4.04
CA THR A 111 -18.17 12.98 3.62
C THR A 111 -19.47 13.17 2.84
N ASN A 112 -19.97 12.12 2.20
CA ASN A 112 -21.28 12.09 1.51
C ASN A 112 -22.47 11.80 2.44
N GLY A 113 -22.27 11.70 3.77
CA GLY A 113 -23.30 11.43 4.77
C GLY A 113 -23.68 9.95 4.91
N MET A 114 -23.06 9.04 4.20
CA MET A 114 -23.29 7.59 4.34
C MET A 114 -22.54 7.04 5.54
N ASP A 115 -23.12 6.04 6.21
CA ASP A 115 -22.46 5.30 7.28
C ASP A 115 -21.17 4.65 6.78
N LEU A 116 -20.16 4.60 7.65
CA LEU A 116 -18.85 3.99 7.35
C LEU A 116 -18.94 2.52 6.96
N LEU A 117 -19.97 1.82 7.43
CA LEU A 117 -20.20 0.43 7.07
C LEU A 117 -20.46 0.25 5.56
N HIS A 118 -20.94 1.30 4.87
CA HIS A 118 -21.15 1.28 3.43
C HIS A 118 -19.89 1.57 2.60
N ALA A 119 -18.77 1.89 3.26
CA ALA A 119 -17.51 2.07 2.54
C ALA A 119 -17.07 0.76 1.88
N ALA A 120 -16.51 0.86 0.69
CA ALA A 120 -15.99 -0.31 -0.02
C ALA A 120 -14.95 -1.06 0.82
N GLU A 121 -14.99 -2.37 0.79
CA GLU A 121 -14.17 -3.28 1.61
C GLU A 121 -14.37 -3.17 3.14
N MET A 122 -15.23 -2.31 3.64
CA MET A 122 -15.60 -2.27 5.04
C MET A 122 -16.50 -3.47 5.37
N THR A 123 -16.00 -4.35 6.24
CA THR A 123 -16.80 -5.48 6.75
C THR A 123 -17.37 -5.15 8.12
N PRO A 124 -18.50 -5.76 8.53
CA PRO A 124 -19.03 -5.58 9.88
C PRO A 124 -17.99 -5.86 10.97
N GLU A 125 -17.17 -6.90 10.80
CA GLU A 125 -16.10 -7.22 11.76
C GLU A 125 -15.06 -6.10 11.85
N LEU A 126 -14.65 -5.54 10.70
CA LEU A 126 -13.67 -4.43 10.68
C LEU A 126 -14.26 -3.18 11.31
N TYR A 127 -15.51 -2.85 11.00
CA TYR A 127 -16.25 -1.74 11.57
C TYR A 127 -16.34 -1.84 13.10
N ASP A 128 -16.77 -2.99 13.63
CA ASP A 128 -16.87 -3.24 15.07
C ASP A 128 -15.51 -3.09 15.78
N ARG A 129 -14.43 -3.49 15.14
CA ARG A 129 -13.08 -3.32 15.67
C ARG A 129 -12.65 -1.86 15.72
N ILE A 130 -12.99 -1.09 14.70
CA ILE A 130 -12.77 0.37 14.70
C ILE A 130 -13.54 0.99 15.87
N GLN A 131 -14.81 0.68 16.05
CA GLN A 131 -15.63 1.21 17.14
C GLN A 131 -15.04 0.88 18.52
N ARG A 132 -14.54 -0.34 18.72
CA ARG A 132 -13.87 -0.70 19.97
C ARG A 132 -12.62 0.14 20.24
N ILE A 133 -11.80 0.43 19.22
CA ILE A 133 -10.62 1.27 19.38
C ILE A 133 -11.04 2.71 19.74
N LEU A 134 -12.06 3.25 19.09
CA LEU A 134 -12.61 4.58 19.40
C LEU A 134 -13.10 4.69 20.85
N CYS A 135 -13.74 3.64 21.36
CA CYS A 135 -14.22 3.61 22.75
C CYS A 135 -13.09 3.71 23.79
N THR A 136 -11.84 3.48 23.41
CA THR A 136 -10.69 3.68 24.33
C THR A 136 -10.35 5.16 24.55
N GLY A 137 -10.84 6.06 23.70
CA GLY A 137 -10.55 7.49 23.75
C GLY A 137 -9.10 7.87 23.45
N GLN A 138 -8.30 6.92 22.94
CA GLN A 138 -6.91 7.19 22.56
C GLN A 138 -6.85 7.85 21.18
N ALA A 139 -6.03 8.89 21.06
CA ALA A 139 -5.66 9.42 19.76
C ALA A 139 -4.81 8.38 18.99
N PHE A 140 -4.96 8.33 17.70
CA PHE A 140 -4.22 7.42 16.82
C PHE A 140 -3.78 8.13 15.54
N THR A 141 -2.69 7.66 14.97
CA THR A 141 -2.34 7.95 13.58
C THR A 141 -3.00 6.92 12.65
N PHE A 142 -3.02 7.19 11.34
CA PHE A 142 -3.53 6.23 10.35
C PHE A 142 -2.78 4.89 10.45
N SER A 143 -1.45 4.96 10.54
CA SER A 143 -0.59 3.78 10.61
C SER A 143 -0.82 2.95 11.88
N GLU A 144 -0.98 3.62 13.04
CA GLU A 144 -1.29 2.96 14.32
C GLU A 144 -2.67 2.30 14.29
N LEU A 145 -3.69 3.01 13.78
CA LEU A 145 -5.02 2.43 13.63
C LEU A 145 -4.98 1.18 12.75
N ALA A 146 -4.36 1.28 11.58
CA ALA A 146 -4.26 0.16 10.66
C ALA A 146 -3.47 -1.02 11.26
N GLN A 147 -2.45 -0.76 12.09
CA GLN A 147 -1.70 -1.80 12.79
C GLN A 147 -2.55 -2.49 13.86
N ASN A 148 -3.33 -1.73 14.63
CA ASN A 148 -4.20 -2.25 15.69
C ASN A 148 -5.39 -3.07 15.12
N LEU A 149 -5.83 -2.73 13.90
CA LEU A 149 -6.89 -3.46 13.20
C LEU A 149 -6.40 -4.76 12.57
N LYS A 150 -5.08 -4.93 12.35
CA LYS A 150 -4.51 -6.10 11.69
C LYS A 150 -4.79 -7.38 12.46
N THR A 151 -5.17 -8.43 11.74
CA THR A 151 -5.33 -9.79 12.25
C THR A 151 -4.66 -10.80 11.33
N LYS A 152 -4.68 -12.08 11.74
CA LYS A 152 -4.22 -13.18 10.86
C LYS A 152 -5.03 -13.26 9.56
N ASN A 153 -6.30 -12.87 9.60
CA ASN A 153 -7.24 -13.02 8.47
C ASN A 153 -7.42 -11.73 7.65
N ILE A 154 -7.01 -10.57 8.19
CA ILE A 154 -7.14 -9.28 7.52
C ILE A 154 -5.76 -8.68 7.31
N THR A 155 -5.36 -8.53 6.05
CA THR A 155 -4.05 -7.96 5.69
C THR A 155 -4.04 -6.44 5.89
N ARG A 156 -2.86 -5.88 6.16
CA ARG A 156 -2.65 -4.43 6.26
C ARG A 156 -3.15 -3.69 5.01
N ALA A 157 -2.84 -4.22 3.83
CA ALA A 157 -3.26 -3.62 2.57
C ALA A 157 -4.79 -3.51 2.42
N ARG A 158 -5.54 -4.52 2.88
CA ARG A 158 -7.01 -4.48 2.88
C ARG A 158 -7.55 -3.42 3.85
N ILE A 159 -6.95 -3.34 5.04
CA ILE A 159 -7.33 -2.33 6.03
C ILE A 159 -7.08 -0.93 5.48
N ASN A 160 -5.89 -0.68 4.94
CA ASN A 160 -5.55 0.63 4.35
C ASN A 160 -6.53 1.02 3.24
N ARG A 161 -6.92 0.09 2.36
CA ARG A 161 -7.92 0.39 1.33
C ARG A 161 -9.29 0.72 1.93
N ALA A 162 -9.78 -0.05 2.89
CA ALA A 162 -11.06 0.24 3.55
C ALA A 162 -11.06 1.62 4.22
N LEU A 163 -9.97 2.00 4.93
CA LEU A 163 -9.84 3.32 5.55
C LEU A 163 -9.76 4.45 4.51
N LEU A 164 -9.05 4.23 3.40
CA LEU A 164 -9.01 5.19 2.28
C LEU A 164 -10.36 5.32 1.58
N HIS A 165 -11.14 4.23 1.45
CA HIS A 165 -12.49 4.28 0.91
C HIS A 165 -13.42 5.10 1.80
N CYS A 166 -13.26 5.05 3.13
CA CYS A 166 -13.98 5.96 4.04
C CYS A 166 -13.62 7.42 3.75
N LEU A 167 -12.33 7.74 3.61
CA LEU A 167 -11.85 9.10 3.32
C LEU A 167 -12.37 9.63 1.98
N LEU A 168 -12.38 8.79 0.95
CA LEU A 168 -12.74 9.15 -0.41
C LEU A 168 -14.25 8.99 -0.68
N SER A 169 -15.03 8.56 0.32
CA SER A 169 -16.46 8.25 0.20
C SER A 169 -16.78 7.28 -0.95
N ILE A 170 -15.95 6.27 -1.12
CA ILE A 170 -16.16 5.19 -2.08
C ILE A 170 -17.01 4.12 -1.40
N SER A 171 -18.24 3.95 -1.88
CA SER A 171 -19.19 2.98 -1.34
C SER A 171 -19.06 1.60 -1.97
N GLN A 172 -19.62 0.61 -1.29
CA GLN A 172 -19.96 -0.69 -1.89
C GLN A 172 -21.12 -0.46 -2.86
N ASP A 173 -20.98 -0.96 -4.09
CA ASP A 173 -22.07 -1.00 -5.07
C ASP A 173 -23.12 -2.03 -4.68
#